data_cda247b2085d10de735d86595bc0bf82
#
_entry.id   cda247b2085d10de735d86595bc0bf82
#
_cell.length_a   1.000
_cell.length_b   1.000
_cell.length_c   1.000
_cell.angle_alpha   90.00
_cell.angle_beta   90.00
_cell.angle_gamma   90.00
#
_symmetry.space_group_name_H-M   'P 1'
#
loop_
_entity.id
_entity.type
_entity.pdbx_description
1 polymer ?
#
loop_
_entity_poly.entity_id
_entity_poly.type
_entity_poly.pdbx_seq_one_letter_code
_entity_poly.pdbx_strand_id
1 'polypeptide(L)'
;MEAKTKTIRLLMKHAEIQSLLDIKAMFGEFSDSVFERLSDEADRVIVFSDKTPYACFWFVQTDNGHNMYSLLTPKAEEHREHFEESLANQFPEGKIEAIIYNGNKKLYNILKSVGFSFIKEIKTGVENRAFNLMSRG
;
A
#
# COMPACT_ATOMS: atom_id res chain seq x y z
N MET A 1 8.72 -9.35 -16.21
CA MET A 1 9.63 -8.36 -15.60
C MET A 1 9.48 -6.97 -16.17
N GLU A 2 9.62 -6.79 -17.48
CA GLU A 2 9.43 -5.47 -18.10
C GLU A 2 8.02 -4.91 -17.89
N ALA A 3 6.98 -5.74 -18.03
CA ALA A 3 5.60 -5.31 -17.84
C ALA A 3 5.36 -4.84 -16.40
N LYS A 4 5.95 -5.53 -15.43
CA LYS A 4 5.85 -5.18 -14.02
C LYS A 4 6.53 -3.85 -13.72
N THR A 5 7.75 -3.67 -14.23
CA THR A 5 8.52 -2.43 -14.06
C THR A 5 7.78 -1.25 -14.72
N LYS A 6 7.21 -1.47 -15.91
CA LYS A 6 6.44 -0.44 -16.60
C LYS A 6 5.21 -0.02 -15.80
N THR A 7 4.50 -0.98 -15.23
CA THR A 7 3.33 -0.72 -14.40
C THR A 7 3.71 0.11 -13.17
N ILE A 8 4.80 -0.27 -12.50
CA ILE A 8 5.30 0.45 -11.33
C ILE A 8 5.67 1.89 -11.69
N ARG A 9 6.38 2.09 -12.80
CA ARG A 9 6.76 3.44 -13.26
C ARG A 9 5.55 4.31 -13.53
N LEU A 10 4.51 3.76 -14.14
CA LEU A 10 3.27 4.50 -14.37
C LEU A 10 2.59 4.88 -13.05
N LEU A 11 2.56 3.97 -12.11
CA LEU A 11 2.01 4.24 -10.78
C LEU A 11 2.80 5.33 -10.07
N MET A 12 4.13 5.25 -10.09
CA MET A 12 4.99 6.26 -9.45
C MET A 12 4.78 7.64 -10.06
N LYS A 13 4.67 7.71 -11.38
CA LYS A 13 4.49 8.98 -12.08
C LYS A 13 3.21 9.71 -11.66
N HIS A 14 2.16 8.96 -11.37
CA HIS A 14 0.85 9.52 -11.05
C HIS A 14 0.46 9.34 -9.59
N ALA A 15 1.35 8.79 -8.75
CA ALA A 15 1.05 8.51 -7.34
C ALA A 15 0.75 9.80 -6.56
N GLU A 16 -0.14 9.67 -5.59
CA GLU A 16 -0.39 10.75 -4.66
C GLU A 16 0.84 11.00 -3.81
N ILE A 17 1.09 12.26 -3.47
CA ILE A 17 2.23 12.64 -2.64
C ILE A 17 2.25 11.88 -1.32
N GLN A 18 1.09 11.69 -0.69
CA GLN A 18 1.01 10.96 0.57
C GLN A 18 1.49 9.52 0.45
N SER A 19 1.15 8.85 -0.65
CA SER A 19 1.63 7.48 -0.90
C SER A 19 3.16 7.44 -1.06
N LEU A 20 3.72 8.40 -1.79
CA LEU A 20 5.17 8.47 -1.98
C LEU A 20 5.89 8.79 -0.67
N LEU A 21 5.30 9.65 0.16
CA LEU A 21 5.86 9.99 1.47
C LEU A 21 5.85 8.79 2.41
N ASP A 22 4.79 7.98 2.37
CA ASP A 22 4.74 6.74 3.16
C ASP A 22 5.91 5.82 2.80
N ILE A 23 6.11 5.59 1.51
CA ILE A 23 7.19 4.73 1.02
C ILE A 23 8.55 5.30 1.40
N LYS A 24 8.75 6.60 1.18
CA LYS A 24 10.02 7.26 1.51
C LYS A 24 10.32 7.18 3.00
N ALA A 25 9.32 7.40 3.84
CA ALA A 25 9.50 7.38 5.29
C ALA A 25 9.86 5.97 5.79
N MET A 26 9.29 4.94 5.18
CA MET A 26 9.55 3.56 5.55
C MET A 26 10.88 3.02 5.03
N PHE A 27 11.26 3.38 3.80
CA PHE A 27 12.40 2.78 3.11
C PHE A 27 13.54 3.76 2.84
N GLY A 28 13.38 5.04 3.16
CA GLY A 28 14.40 6.07 2.93
C GLY A 28 14.38 6.67 1.53
N GLU A 29 13.68 6.03 0.59
CA GLU A 29 13.59 6.49 -0.78
C GLU A 29 12.29 5.98 -1.42
N PHE A 30 11.90 6.58 -2.54
CA PHE A 30 10.92 5.98 -3.43
C PHE A 30 11.54 5.92 -4.82
N SER A 31 11.90 4.72 -5.21
CA SER A 31 12.62 4.48 -6.47
C SER A 31 12.18 3.15 -7.04
N ASP A 32 12.54 2.91 -8.30
CA ASP A 32 12.26 1.64 -8.95
C ASP A 32 12.80 0.48 -8.13
N SER A 33 13.98 0.63 -7.50
CA SER A 33 14.59 -0.46 -6.74
C SER A 33 13.78 -0.86 -5.50
N VAL A 34 13.15 0.11 -4.82
CA VAL A 34 12.27 -0.18 -3.69
C VAL A 34 11.07 -1.00 -4.15
N PHE A 35 10.43 -0.57 -5.24
CA PHE A 35 9.24 -1.24 -5.75
C PHE A 35 9.56 -2.61 -6.34
N GLU A 36 10.72 -2.76 -6.99
CA GLU A 36 11.17 -4.06 -7.46
C GLU A 36 11.37 -5.02 -6.30
N ARG A 37 12.01 -4.55 -5.22
CA ARG A 37 12.22 -5.37 -4.02
C ARG A 37 10.90 -5.78 -3.39
N LEU A 38 9.96 -4.84 -3.23
CA LEU A 38 8.62 -5.17 -2.72
C LEU A 38 7.94 -6.21 -3.58
N SER A 39 8.03 -6.06 -4.90
CA SER A 39 7.42 -7.00 -5.83
C SER A 39 8.05 -8.38 -5.80
N ASP A 40 9.35 -8.45 -5.54
CA ASP A 40 10.07 -9.73 -5.44
C ASP A 40 9.80 -10.42 -4.10
N GLU A 41 9.68 -9.67 -3.02
CA GLU A 41 9.44 -10.21 -1.68
C GLU A 41 7.96 -10.56 -1.44
N ALA A 42 7.05 -9.89 -2.12
CA ALA A 42 5.63 -10.09 -1.93
C ALA A 42 5.17 -11.45 -2.46
N ASP A 43 4.39 -12.17 -1.68
CA ASP A 43 3.76 -13.41 -2.14
C ASP A 43 2.47 -13.11 -2.91
N ARG A 44 1.96 -11.88 -2.84
CA ARG A 44 0.82 -11.43 -3.62
C ARG A 44 0.95 -9.95 -3.95
N VAL A 45 0.70 -9.59 -5.20
CA VAL A 45 0.67 -8.20 -5.66
C VAL A 45 -0.64 -8.01 -6.42
N ILE A 46 -1.42 -7.00 -6.02
CA ILE A 46 -2.70 -6.70 -6.64
C ILE A 46 -2.61 -5.31 -7.26
N VAL A 47 -2.85 -5.22 -8.56
CA VAL A 47 -2.87 -3.96 -9.29
C VAL A 47 -4.28 -3.73 -9.83
N PHE A 48 -4.83 -2.57 -9.55
CA PHE A 48 -6.10 -2.15 -10.10
C PHE A 48 -5.88 -1.16 -11.23
N SER A 49 -6.55 -1.40 -12.33
CA SER A 49 -6.39 -0.62 -13.57
C SER A 49 -7.71 -0.30 -14.21
N ASP A 50 -7.73 0.87 -14.89
CA ASP A 50 -8.80 1.29 -15.79
C ASP A 50 -8.07 1.97 -16.96
N LYS A 51 -7.68 1.20 -17.97
CA LYS A 51 -6.77 1.59 -19.06
C LYS A 51 -5.35 1.88 -18.55
N THR A 52 -5.23 2.56 -17.40
CA THR A 52 -3.94 2.79 -16.74
C THR A 52 -4.02 2.30 -15.30
N PRO A 53 -2.90 1.83 -14.73
CA PRO A 53 -2.90 1.41 -13.32
C PRO A 53 -3.19 2.60 -12.41
N TYR A 54 -4.03 2.40 -11.38
CA TYR A 54 -4.35 3.49 -10.44
C TYR A 54 -4.09 3.14 -8.97
N ALA A 55 -3.90 1.86 -8.65
CA ALA A 55 -3.59 1.45 -7.28
C ALA A 55 -2.82 0.14 -7.30
N CYS A 56 -1.92 -0.03 -6.32
CA CYS A 56 -1.17 -1.26 -6.17
C CYS A 56 -1.02 -1.58 -4.69
N PHE A 57 -1.17 -2.86 -4.36
CA PHE A 57 -1.03 -3.37 -3.00
C PHE A 57 -0.09 -4.57 -3.03
N TRP A 58 0.92 -4.55 -2.15
CA TRP A 58 1.89 -5.64 -1.98
C TRP A 58 1.66 -6.30 -0.63
N PHE A 59 1.65 -7.62 -0.62
CA PHE A 59 1.51 -8.40 0.62
C PHE A 59 2.77 -9.20 0.84
N VAL A 60 3.53 -8.84 1.87
CA VAL A 60 4.81 -9.48 2.20
C VAL A 60 4.60 -10.35 3.43
N GLN A 61 4.88 -11.63 3.31
CA GLN A 61 4.69 -12.58 4.39
C GLN A 61 5.61 -12.27 5.58
N THR A 62 5.04 -12.36 6.79
CA THR A 62 5.75 -12.25 8.06
C THR A 62 5.53 -13.51 8.88
N ASP A 63 6.14 -13.58 10.05
CA ASP A 63 5.97 -14.73 10.96
C ASP A 63 4.51 -14.92 11.40
N ASN A 64 3.73 -13.84 11.45
CA ASN A 64 2.38 -13.84 12.00
C ASN A 64 1.28 -13.59 10.95
N GLY A 65 1.65 -13.40 9.70
CA GLY A 65 0.69 -13.08 8.65
C GLY A 65 1.34 -12.32 7.51
N HIS A 66 0.79 -11.15 7.18
CA HIS A 66 1.32 -10.33 6.09
C HIS A 66 1.41 -8.86 6.49
N ASN A 67 2.40 -8.17 5.94
CA ASN A 67 2.43 -6.72 5.91
C ASN A 67 1.92 -6.27 4.55
N MET A 68 1.05 -5.27 4.54
CA MET A 68 0.53 -4.70 3.31
C MET A 68 1.14 -3.32 3.05
N TYR A 69 1.63 -3.12 1.84
CA TYR A 69 2.14 -1.83 1.36
C TYR A 69 1.23 -1.36 0.24
N SER A 70 1.00 -0.05 0.16
CA SER A 70 0.02 0.51 -0.76
C SER A 70 0.59 1.69 -1.53
N LEU A 71 0.20 1.80 -2.79
CA LEU A 71 0.52 2.95 -3.63
C LEU A 71 -0.75 3.35 -4.37
N LEU A 72 -1.22 4.57 -4.15
CA LEU A 72 -2.45 5.08 -4.75
C LEU A 72 -2.14 6.26 -5.67
N THR A 73 -2.93 6.39 -6.72
CA THR A 73 -2.96 7.59 -7.56
C THR A 73 -4.26 8.34 -7.29
N PRO A 74 -4.38 9.62 -7.71
CA PRO A 74 -5.66 10.33 -7.54
C PRO A 74 -6.85 9.63 -8.21
N LYS A 75 -6.61 8.90 -9.28
CA LYS A 75 -7.65 8.15 -9.98
C LYS A 75 -8.27 7.04 -9.13
N ALA A 76 -7.56 6.54 -8.13
CA ALA A 76 -8.09 5.52 -7.21
C ALA A 76 -9.36 6.01 -6.50
N GLU A 77 -9.44 7.30 -6.18
CA GLU A 77 -10.62 7.85 -5.52
C GLU A 77 -11.89 7.74 -6.38
N GLU A 78 -11.75 7.89 -7.70
CA GLU A 78 -12.87 7.77 -8.62
C GLU A 78 -13.44 6.34 -8.68
N HIS A 79 -12.60 5.36 -8.37
CA HIS A 79 -12.96 3.94 -8.43
C HIS A 79 -13.07 3.30 -7.06
N ARG A 80 -13.16 4.10 -6.01
CA ARG A 80 -13.05 3.65 -4.64
C ARG A 80 -13.98 2.49 -4.28
N GLU A 81 -15.28 2.64 -4.53
CA GLU A 81 -16.24 1.58 -4.19
C GLU A 81 -15.89 0.26 -4.85
N HIS A 82 -15.54 0.33 -6.14
CA HIS A 82 -15.25 -0.87 -6.92
C HIS A 82 -13.99 -1.57 -6.42
N PHE A 83 -12.88 -0.85 -6.25
CA PHE A 83 -11.64 -1.51 -5.86
C PHE A 83 -11.64 -1.93 -4.39
N GLU A 84 -12.32 -1.23 -3.50
CA GLU A 84 -12.40 -1.63 -2.09
C GLU A 84 -13.06 -2.99 -1.94
N GLU A 85 -14.17 -3.22 -2.62
CA GLU A 85 -14.84 -4.52 -2.59
C GLU A 85 -13.95 -5.62 -3.17
N SER A 86 -13.35 -5.35 -4.32
CA SER A 86 -12.46 -6.30 -4.97
C SER A 86 -11.23 -6.60 -4.12
N LEU A 87 -10.64 -5.58 -3.51
CA LEU A 87 -9.48 -5.75 -2.63
C LEU A 87 -9.82 -6.62 -1.43
N ALA A 88 -10.96 -6.36 -0.78
CA ALA A 88 -11.39 -7.11 0.39
C ALA A 88 -11.55 -8.61 0.08
N ASN A 89 -11.97 -8.93 -1.14
CA ASN A 89 -12.14 -10.32 -1.57
C ASN A 89 -10.82 -11.00 -1.95
N GLN A 90 -9.74 -10.27 -2.07
CA GLN A 90 -8.44 -10.80 -2.50
C GLN A 90 -7.39 -10.81 -1.40
N PHE A 91 -7.74 -10.45 -0.18
CA PHE A 91 -6.77 -10.48 0.92
C PHE A 91 -6.28 -11.91 1.19
N PRO A 92 -4.97 -12.07 1.48
CA PRO A 92 -4.49 -13.36 1.96
C PRO A 92 -5.16 -13.71 3.29
N GLU A 93 -5.24 -15.00 3.57
CA GLU A 93 -5.78 -15.46 4.85
C GLU A 93 -4.86 -15.07 6.01
N GLY A 94 -5.48 -14.88 7.18
CA GLY A 94 -4.76 -14.57 8.40
C GLY A 94 -4.66 -13.08 8.65
N LYS A 95 -3.77 -12.73 9.56
CA LYS A 95 -3.58 -11.35 10.00
C LYS A 95 -2.84 -10.53 8.96
N ILE A 96 -3.34 -9.33 8.70
CA ILE A 96 -2.71 -8.38 7.81
C ILE A 96 -2.47 -7.09 8.59
N GLU A 97 -1.22 -6.62 8.60
CA GLU A 97 -0.87 -5.36 9.23
C GLU A 97 -0.45 -4.35 8.19
N ALA A 98 -0.77 -3.08 8.42
CA ALA A 98 -0.35 -1.98 7.57
C ALA A 98 0.15 -0.85 8.46
N ILE A 99 1.28 -0.27 8.08
CA ILE A 99 1.86 0.88 8.75
C ILE A 99 1.77 2.04 7.78
N ILE A 100 0.94 3.04 8.11
CA ILE A 100 0.70 4.17 7.23
C ILE A 100 1.03 5.48 7.96
N TYR A 101 1.55 6.46 7.22
CA TYR A 101 1.82 7.77 7.78
C TYR A 101 0.53 8.36 8.36
N ASN A 102 0.59 8.92 9.57
CA ASN A 102 -0.62 9.37 10.24
C ASN A 102 -1.31 10.55 9.54
N GLY A 103 -0.60 11.25 8.65
CA GLY A 103 -1.19 12.29 7.80
C GLY A 103 -1.94 11.76 6.58
N ASN A 104 -1.78 10.48 6.26
CA ASN A 104 -2.43 9.87 5.09
C ASN A 104 -3.84 9.40 5.44
N LYS A 105 -4.73 10.37 5.61
CA LYS A 105 -6.12 10.10 6.06
C LYS A 105 -6.95 9.38 5.00
N LYS A 106 -6.65 9.62 3.74
CA LYS A 106 -7.36 8.94 2.65
C LYS A 106 -7.13 7.43 2.72
N LEU A 107 -5.88 7.01 2.83
CA LEU A 107 -5.57 5.58 2.97
C LEU A 107 -6.12 5.01 4.28
N TYR A 108 -6.03 5.76 5.37
CA TYR A 108 -6.61 5.36 6.64
C TYR A 108 -8.10 5.00 6.50
N ASN A 109 -8.86 5.86 5.85
CA ASN A 109 -10.30 5.64 5.65
C ASN A 109 -10.58 4.44 4.73
N ILE A 110 -9.76 4.27 3.69
CA ILE A 110 -9.87 3.12 2.80
C ILE A 110 -9.63 1.82 3.57
N LEU A 111 -8.58 1.79 4.39
CA LEU A 111 -8.27 0.59 5.18
C LEU A 111 -9.38 0.27 6.18
N LYS A 112 -9.94 1.28 6.82
CA LYS A 112 -11.08 1.05 7.70
C LYS A 112 -12.27 0.45 6.96
N SER A 113 -12.55 0.93 5.76
CA SER A 113 -13.67 0.43 4.97
C SER A 113 -13.50 -1.02 4.53
N VAL A 114 -12.26 -1.50 4.40
CA VAL A 114 -11.98 -2.89 4.03
C VAL A 114 -11.65 -3.79 5.22
N GLY A 115 -11.95 -3.33 6.45
CA GLY A 115 -11.92 -4.18 7.63
C GLY A 115 -10.72 -4.01 8.55
N PHE A 116 -9.85 -3.03 8.30
CA PHE A 116 -8.74 -2.76 9.22
C PHE A 116 -9.21 -1.94 10.42
N SER A 117 -8.59 -2.16 11.55
CA SER A 117 -8.80 -1.38 12.78
C SER A 117 -7.49 -0.72 13.18
N PHE A 118 -7.60 0.49 13.74
CA PHE A 118 -6.45 1.17 14.32
C PHE A 118 -6.00 0.45 15.58
N ILE A 119 -4.70 0.19 15.70
CA ILE A 119 -4.11 -0.48 16.86
C ILE A 119 -3.39 0.53 17.74
N LYS A 120 -2.40 1.23 17.20
CA LYS A 120 -1.64 2.22 17.94
C LYS A 120 -0.85 3.12 17.01
N GLU A 121 -0.41 4.25 17.53
CA GLU A 121 0.55 5.10 16.86
C GLU A 121 1.95 4.62 17.18
N ILE A 122 2.81 4.58 16.19
CA ILE A 122 4.21 4.20 16.36
C ILE A 122 5.10 5.24 15.68
N LYS A 123 6.34 5.33 16.11
CA LYS A 123 7.35 6.14 15.45
C LYS A 123 8.38 5.22 14.83
N THR A 124 8.58 5.37 13.54
CA THR A 124 9.48 4.49 12.78
C THR A 124 9.93 5.19 11.52
N GLY A 125 10.78 4.50 10.76
CA GLY A 125 11.29 5.00 9.49
C GLY A 125 12.48 5.90 9.65
N VAL A 126 12.98 6.41 8.53
CA VAL A 126 14.23 7.16 8.45
C VAL A 126 14.20 8.45 9.27
N GLU A 127 13.07 9.12 9.30
CA GLU A 127 12.92 10.41 9.99
C GLU A 127 12.19 10.28 11.33
N ASN A 128 12.00 9.07 11.83
CA ASN A 128 11.28 8.79 13.08
C ASN A 128 9.90 9.47 13.11
N ARG A 129 9.18 9.37 11.99
CA ARG A 129 7.85 9.97 11.86
C ARG A 129 6.78 9.13 12.54
N ALA A 130 5.66 9.77 12.86
CA ALA A 130 4.51 9.09 13.44
C ALA A 130 3.71 8.35 12.38
N PHE A 131 3.43 7.09 12.63
CA PHE A 131 2.64 6.21 11.77
C PHE A 131 1.52 5.58 12.57
N ASN A 132 0.46 5.21 11.87
CA ASN A 132 -0.62 4.41 12.44
C ASN A 132 -0.39 2.95 12.07
N LEU A 133 -0.37 2.09 13.09
CA LEU A 133 -0.40 0.65 12.87
C LEU A 133 -1.85 0.21 12.81
N MET A 134 -2.22 -0.42 11.72
CA MET A 134 -3.57 -0.93 11.50
C MET A 134 -3.51 -2.43 11.25
N SER A 135 -4.56 -3.14 11.64
CA SER A 135 -4.59 -4.59 11.51
C SER A 135 -5.97 -5.09 11.10
N ARG A 136 -5.99 -6.16 10.31
CA ARG A 136 -7.18 -6.87 9.88
C ARG A 136 -6.96 -8.37 10.09
N GLY A 137 -7.97 -9.08 10.59
CA GLY A 137 -7.90 -10.53 10.81
C GLY A 137 -7.52 -10.91 12.24
#